data_f99a998346d09eac2876b16747d03731
#
_entry.id   f99a998346d09eac2876b16747d03731
#
_cell.length_a   1.000
_cell.length_b   1.000
_cell.length_c   1.000
_cell.angle_alpha   90.00
_cell.angle_beta   90.00
_cell.angle_gamma   90.00
#
_symmetry.space_group_name_H-M   'P 1'
#
loop_
_entity.id
_entity.type
_entity.pdbx_description
1 polymer ?
#
loop_
_entity_poly.entity_id
_entity_poly.type
_entity_poly.pdbx_seq_one_letter_code
_entity_poly.pdbx_strand_id
1 'polypeptide(L)'
;VFAEIAKKKNALGITEYEFNGCRVFWIGGNSVSRLASNPVVRMHISEENKFEEDKKEGSSVELAIERMKNFPQRKALRECTPSTPGVGISKAYDDGTQEEMHVPCPHCDFRAPMVFFADEGGHFVEFDSTLSIGEAAKSAHYTCASCRKPWTDAQRLDSLDRAARLENHGYIGKRTEDETGGIVSIHYPTALSPMVKTADIVAKFLRVKDTPSELKTFVSGWR
;
A
#
# COMPACT_ATOMS: atom_id res chain seq x y z
N VAL A 1 -3.49 0.82 28.76
CA VAL A 1 -2.55 -0.26 28.38
C VAL A 1 -1.12 0.27 28.44
N PHE A 2 -0.73 1.32 27.69
CA PHE A 2 0.64 1.86 27.73
C PHE A 2 1.09 2.38 29.10
N ALA A 3 0.19 2.98 29.89
CA ALA A 3 0.48 3.47 31.24
C ALA A 3 0.77 2.35 32.26
N GLU A 4 0.25 1.14 32.05
CA GLU A 4 0.54 -0.03 32.89
C GLU A 4 1.87 -0.69 32.52
N ILE A 5 2.24 -0.69 31.22
CA ILE A 5 3.54 -1.18 30.75
C ILE A 5 4.66 -0.32 31.30
N ALA A 6 4.50 1.02 31.28
CA ALA A 6 5.50 1.97 31.78
C ALA A 6 5.78 1.84 33.30
N LYS A 7 4.92 1.17 34.08
CA LYS A 7 5.11 0.94 35.52
C LYS A 7 6.05 -0.22 35.83
N LYS A 8 6.34 -1.11 34.88
CA LYS A 8 7.33 -2.18 35.05
C LYS A 8 8.73 -1.63 34.74
N LYS A 9 9.56 -1.53 35.77
CA LYS A 9 10.98 -1.17 35.63
C LYS A 9 11.61 -2.14 34.60
N ASN A 10 12.19 -1.63 33.51
CA ASN A 10 12.81 -2.35 32.38
C ASN A 10 11.88 -2.92 31.30
N ALA A 11 10.58 -2.64 31.29
CA ALA A 11 9.67 -3.09 30.24
C ALA A 11 9.84 -2.30 28.92
N LEU A 12 10.44 -1.12 28.96
CA LEU A 12 10.63 -0.23 27.82
C LEU A 12 12.12 0.05 27.62
N GLY A 13 12.75 -0.67 26.71
CA GLY A 13 14.06 -0.34 26.15
C GLY A 13 13.93 0.52 24.89
N ILE A 14 15.03 1.05 24.35
CA ILE A 14 15.01 1.81 23.09
C ILE A 14 14.67 0.92 21.89
N THR A 15 15.06 -0.34 21.94
CA THR A 15 14.98 -1.28 20.81
C THR A 15 14.32 -2.61 21.16
N GLU A 16 13.95 -2.82 22.40
CA GLU A 16 13.31 -4.04 22.87
C GLU A 16 12.25 -3.69 23.92
N TYR A 17 11.08 -4.27 23.79
CA TYR A 17 9.97 -4.12 24.74
C TYR A 17 9.45 -5.48 25.14
N GLU A 18 9.20 -5.68 26.42
CA GLU A 18 8.47 -6.83 26.91
C GLU A 18 7.07 -6.43 27.31
N PHE A 19 6.10 -7.12 26.73
CA PHE A 19 4.70 -6.80 26.87
C PHE A 19 3.87 -8.09 26.93
N ASN A 20 3.20 -8.32 28.07
CA ASN A 20 2.23 -9.40 28.24
C ASN A 20 2.73 -10.79 27.80
N GLY A 21 4.00 -11.11 28.08
CA GLY A 21 4.66 -12.34 27.66
C GLY A 21 5.16 -12.36 26.21
N CYS A 22 4.99 -11.25 25.48
CA CYS A 22 5.57 -11.06 24.15
C CYS A 22 6.78 -10.14 24.22
N ARG A 23 7.80 -10.42 23.39
CA ARG A 23 8.91 -9.51 23.14
C ARG A 23 8.73 -8.85 21.79
N VAL A 24 8.89 -7.54 21.75
CA VAL A 24 8.85 -6.74 20.52
C VAL A 24 10.22 -6.12 20.31
N PHE A 25 10.79 -6.33 19.13
CA PHE A 25 12.09 -5.78 18.74
C PHE A 25 11.89 -4.71 17.67
N TRP A 26 12.54 -3.55 17.86
CA TRP A 26 12.67 -2.51 16.85
C TRP A 26 14.08 -2.58 16.28
N ILE A 27 14.20 -2.91 14.99
CA ILE A 27 15.48 -3.13 14.34
C ILE A 27 15.55 -2.28 13.09
N GLY A 28 16.60 -1.46 12.95
CA GLY A 28 16.83 -0.73 11.70
C GLY A 28 17.20 -1.68 10.56
N GLY A 29 16.68 -1.45 9.36
CA GLY A 29 16.89 -2.30 8.19
C GLY A 29 18.35 -2.52 7.80
N ASN A 30 19.23 -1.59 8.17
CA ASN A 30 20.68 -1.69 7.91
C ASN A 30 21.48 -2.34 9.04
N SER A 31 20.80 -2.88 10.07
CA SER A 31 21.42 -3.59 11.20
C SER A 31 21.45 -5.10 10.94
N VAL A 32 22.22 -5.56 9.94
CA VAL A 32 22.27 -6.94 9.46
C VAL A 32 22.47 -7.95 10.60
N SER A 33 23.42 -7.71 11.51
CA SER A 33 23.68 -8.60 12.65
C SER A 33 22.49 -8.74 13.61
N ARG A 34 21.69 -7.68 13.80
CA ARG A 34 20.49 -7.71 14.64
C ARG A 34 19.33 -8.38 13.93
N LEU A 35 19.17 -8.15 12.62
CA LEU A 35 18.18 -8.85 11.79
C LEU A 35 18.44 -10.37 11.82
N ALA A 36 19.70 -10.78 11.82
CA ALA A 36 20.09 -12.20 11.87
C ALA A 36 19.98 -12.85 13.26
N SER A 37 19.77 -12.10 14.35
CA SER A 37 19.98 -12.63 15.72
C SER A 37 18.69 -13.11 16.40
N ASN A 38 17.51 -12.57 16.07
CA ASN A 38 16.30 -12.80 16.86
C ASN A 38 15.25 -13.61 16.08
N PRO A 39 14.96 -14.87 16.48
CA PRO A 39 13.82 -15.60 15.94
C PRO A 39 12.50 -14.91 16.32
N VAL A 40 11.61 -14.71 15.35
CA VAL A 40 10.32 -14.06 15.56
C VAL A 40 9.18 -14.76 14.81
N VAL A 41 7.99 -14.76 15.41
CA VAL A 41 6.78 -15.39 14.83
C VAL A 41 5.94 -14.41 14.04
N ARG A 42 6.09 -13.12 14.29
CA ARG A 42 5.42 -12.02 13.59
C ARG A 42 6.44 -10.97 13.23
N MET A 43 6.35 -10.46 12.03
CA MET A 43 7.27 -9.42 11.54
C MET A 43 6.50 -8.37 10.77
N HIS A 44 6.88 -7.12 10.96
CA HIS A 44 6.47 -6.01 10.11
C HIS A 44 7.72 -5.34 9.54
N ILE A 45 7.81 -5.28 8.23
CA ILE A 45 8.91 -4.64 7.48
C ILE A 45 8.33 -3.41 6.80
N SER A 46 8.79 -2.24 7.24
CA SER A 46 8.35 -0.94 6.74
C SER A 46 9.43 -0.31 5.88
N GLU A 47 9.03 0.27 4.73
CA GLU A 47 9.91 1.01 3.82
C GLU A 47 11.12 0.19 3.31
N GLU A 48 10.92 -1.09 3.01
CA GLU A 48 11.99 -2.03 2.65
C GLU A 48 12.85 -1.59 1.45
N ASN A 49 12.30 -0.81 0.51
CA ASN A 49 13.04 -0.29 -0.64
C ASN A 49 14.16 0.71 -0.24
N LYS A 50 14.19 1.12 1.03
CA LYS A 50 15.24 1.98 1.60
C LYS A 50 16.32 1.21 2.34
N PHE A 51 16.19 -0.13 2.45
CA PHE A 51 17.20 -0.96 3.07
C PHE A 51 18.40 -1.09 2.14
N GLU A 52 19.59 -0.99 2.72
CA GLU A 52 20.82 -1.23 1.97
C GLU A 52 21.02 -2.75 1.82
N GLU A 53 21.44 -3.18 0.62
CA GLU A 53 21.86 -4.55 0.42
C GLU A 53 23.27 -4.76 1.00
N ASP A 54 23.42 -5.74 1.85
CA ASP A 54 24.75 -6.15 2.32
C ASP A 54 25.46 -6.95 1.21
N LYS A 55 26.67 -6.48 0.84
CA LYS A 55 27.44 -7.10 -0.25
C LYS A 55 27.88 -8.55 0.05
N LYS A 56 27.87 -8.95 1.31
CA LYS A 56 28.32 -10.29 1.75
C LYS A 56 27.15 -11.21 2.08
N GLU A 57 26.09 -10.68 2.68
CA GLU A 57 24.99 -11.46 3.23
C GLU A 57 23.70 -11.37 2.40
N GLY A 58 23.66 -10.48 1.39
CA GLY A 58 22.52 -10.33 0.49
C GLY A 58 21.42 -9.43 1.03
N SER A 59 20.16 -9.74 0.70
CA SER A 59 19.01 -8.92 1.05
C SER A 59 18.72 -8.94 2.56
N SER A 60 18.71 -7.77 3.19
CA SER A 60 18.33 -7.59 4.60
C SER A 60 16.90 -8.09 4.88
N VAL A 61 16.00 -7.99 3.90
CA VAL A 61 14.62 -8.49 3.99
C VAL A 61 14.58 -10.01 4.07
N GLU A 62 15.31 -10.68 3.20
CA GLU A 62 15.39 -12.15 3.19
C GLU A 62 16.05 -12.69 4.47
N LEU A 63 17.10 -12.04 4.93
CA LEU A 63 17.75 -12.39 6.22
C LEU A 63 16.78 -12.28 7.39
N ALA A 64 15.93 -11.25 7.41
CA ALA A 64 14.90 -11.08 8.43
C ALA A 64 13.84 -12.19 8.33
N ILE A 65 13.33 -12.49 7.14
CA ILE A 65 12.31 -13.51 6.89
C ILE A 65 12.83 -14.91 7.30
N GLU A 66 14.10 -15.23 7.07
CA GLU A 66 14.73 -16.47 7.50
C GLU A 66 14.62 -16.71 9.02
N ARG A 67 14.51 -15.66 9.83
CA ARG A 67 14.33 -15.79 11.30
C ARG A 67 12.97 -16.33 11.69
N MET A 68 12.05 -16.40 10.76
CA MET A 68 10.68 -16.91 10.99
C MET A 68 10.52 -18.39 10.63
N LYS A 69 11.49 -18.99 9.95
CA LYS A 69 11.35 -20.33 9.34
C LYS A 69 10.97 -21.45 10.32
N ASN A 70 11.37 -21.35 11.58
CA ASN A 70 11.09 -22.36 12.61
C ASN A 70 9.68 -22.26 13.22
N PHE A 71 8.88 -21.25 12.81
CA PHE A 71 7.54 -21.04 13.32
C PHE A 71 6.49 -21.39 12.27
N PRO A 72 5.71 -22.47 12.43
CA PRO A 72 4.67 -22.86 11.47
C PRO A 72 3.58 -21.77 11.29
N GLN A 73 3.31 -20.99 12.33
CA GLN A 73 2.27 -19.93 12.35
C GLN A 73 2.85 -18.54 12.05
N ARG A 74 4.03 -18.49 11.40
CA ARG A 74 4.67 -17.22 11.06
C ARG A 74 3.82 -16.36 10.15
N LYS A 75 3.89 -15.03 10.36
CA LYS A 75 3.31 -14.04 9.43
C LYS A 75 4.25 -12.85 9.31
N ALA A 76 4.59 -12.49 8.08
CA ALA A 76 5.31 -11.27 7.74
C ALA A 76 4.37 -10.31 7.04
N LEU A 77 4.32 -9.07 7.49
CA LEU A 77 3.72 -7.94 6.78
C LEU A 77 4.85 -7.10 6.21
N ARG A 78 4.83 -6.85 4.91
CA ARG A 78 5.76 -5.96 4.21
C ARG A 78 4.96 -4.81 3.63
N GLU A 79 5.43 -3.58 3.82
CA GLU A 79 4.79 -2.41 3.23
C GLU A 79 5.86 -1.40 2.79
N CYS A 80 5.63 -0.81 1.63
CA CYS A 80 6.52 0.19 1.07
C CYS A 80 5.85 0.90 -0.12
N THR A 81 6.25 2.13 -0.38
CA THR A 81 5.98 2.78 -1.67
C THR A 81 6.88 2.16 -2.74
N PRO A 82 6.33 1.61 -3.85
CA PRO A 82 7.13 1.02 -4.90
C PRO A 82 8.01 2.07 -5.59
N SER A 83 9.26 1.74 -5.85
CA SER A 83 10.22 2.66 -6.51
C SER A 83 10.65 2.20 -7.90
N THR A 84 10.80 0.90 -8.09
CA THR A 84 11.27 0.29 -9.34
C THR A 84 10.46 -0.96 -9.63
N PRO A 85 9.86 -1.10 -10.83
CA PRO A 85 9.15 -2.30 -11.21
C PRO A 85 10.03 -3.57 -11.11
N GLY A 86 9.47 -4.66 -10.59
CA GLY A 86 10.14 -5.95 -10.46
C GLY A 86 11.23 -6.02 -9.39
N VAL A 87 11.38 -5.00 -8.52
CA VAL A 87 12.37 -4.96 -7.45
C VAL A 87 11.70 -4.63 -6.12
N GLY A 88 12.20 -5.21 -5.01
CA GLY A 88 11.72 -4.96 -3.65
C GLY A 88 10.23 -5.24 -3.51
N ILE A 89 9.47 -4.28 -2.98
CA ILE A 89 8.02 -4.44 -2.77
C ILE A 89 7.23 -4.66 -4.08
N SER A 90 7.69 -4.08 -5.21
CA SER A 90 7.05 -4.32 -6.51
C SER A 90 7.15 -5.79 -6.90
N LYS A 91 8.33 -6.40 -6.76
CA LYS A 91 8.49 -7.85 -7.00
C LYS A 91 7.64 -8.66 -6.03
N ALA A 92 7.60 -8.30 -4.75
CA ALA A 92 6.78 -8.99 -3.78
C ALA A 92 5.27 -8.92 -4.11
N TYR A 93 4.82 -7.79 -4.67
CA TYR A 93 3.46 -7.68 -5.19
C TYR A 93 3.23 -8.61 -6.39
N ASP A 94 4.17 -8.63 -7.33
CA ASP A 94 4.08 -9.50 -8.52
C ASP A 94 4.11 -11.00 -8.15
N ASP A 95 4.81 -11.38 -7.09
CA ASP A 95 4.89 -12.78 -6.59
C ASP A 95 3.62 -13.20 -5.83
N GLY A 96 2.81 -12.26 -5.31
CA GLY A 96 1.60 -12.50 -4.53
C GLY A 96 0.30 -12.54 -5.33
N THR A 97 -0.84 -12.46 -4.65
CA THR A 97 -2.20 -12.53 -5.22
C THR A 97 -2.55 -11.36 -6.12
N GLN A 98 -1.85 -10.23 -6.04
CA GLN A 98 -2.08 -9.00 -6.79
C GLN A 98 -3.51 -8.47 -6.62
N GLU A 99 -3.91 -8.26 -5.38
CA GLU A 99 -5.26 -7.81 -5.05
C GLU A 99 -5.41 -6.29 -5.24
N GLU A 100 -6.52 -5.90 -5.84
CA GLU A 100 -6.97 -4.52 -6.00
C GLU A 100 -8.39 -4.38 -5.47
N MET A 101 -8.71 -3.25 -4.83
CA MET A 101 -10.06 -2.98 -4.34
C MET A 101 -10.96 -2.60 -5.52
N HIS A 102 -11.99 -3.40 -5.78
CA HIS A 102 -13.03 -3.12 -6.75
C HIS A 102 -14.18 -2.33 -6.12
N VAL A 103 -14.30 -1.07 -6.50
CA VAL A 103 -15.25 -0.11 -5.93
C VAL A 103 -16.53 -0.12 -6.74
N PRO A 104 -17.73 -0.25 -6.12
CA PRO A 104 -19.00 -0.21 -6.85
C PRO A 104 -19.35 1.22 -7.31
N CYS A 105 -19.76 1.36 -8.56
CA CYS A 105 -20.24 2.63 -9.09
C CYS A 105 -21.51 3.09 -8.35
N PRO A 106 -21.64 4.36 -7.95
CA PRO A 106 -22.83 4.86 -7.27
C PRO A 106 -24.09 4.92 -8.16
N HIS A 107 -23.93 4.77 -9.49
CA HIS A 107 -25.03 4.89 -10.45
C HIS A 107 -25.50 3.56 -11.09
N CYS A 108 -24.59 2.59 -11.25
CA CYS A 108 -24.91 1.33 -11.94
C CYS A 108 -24.37 0.08 -11.27
N ASP A 109 -23.72 0.23 -10.11
CA ASP A 109 -23.15 -0.84 -9.28
C ASP A 109 -22.03 -1.67 -9.96
N PHE A 110 -21.58 -1.28 -11.15
CA PHE A 110 -20.44 -1.89 -11.81
C PHE A 110 -19.19 -1.71 -10.93
N ARG A 111 -18.44 -2.81 -10.70
CA ARG A 111 -17.28 -2.85 -9.81
C ARG A 111 -15.99 -2.89 -10.62
N ALA A 112 -15.08 -1.97 -10.30
CA ALA A 112 -13.76 -1.90 -10.91
C ALA A 112 -12.77 -1.20 -9.98
N PRO A 113 -11.45 -1.37 -10.17
CA PRO A 113 -10.46 -0.60 -9.43
C PRO A 113 -10.57 0.90 -9.75
N MET A 114 -10.09 1.72 -8.84
CA MET A 114 -9.96 3.15 -9.06
C MET A 114 -8.57 3.45 -9.63
N VAL A 115 -8.54 3.97 -10.83
CA VAL A 115 -7.32 4.26 -11.59
C VAL A 115 -7.21 5.74 -11.93
N PHE A 116 -6.05 6.20 -12.40
CA PHE A 116 -5.91 7.60 -12.82
C PHE A 116 -6.27 7.78 -14.29
N PHE A 117 -5.81 6.91 -15.18
CA PHE A 117 -6.06 7.00 -16.62
C PHE A 117 -7.10 5.98 -17.10
N ALA A 118 -7.88 6.37 -18.13
CA ALA A 118 -8.97 5.55 -18.66
C ALA A 118 -8.51 4.21 -19.29
N ASP A 119 -7.29 4.15 -19.81
CA ASP A 119 -6.69 2.96 -20.44
C ASP A 119 -6.22 1.90 -19.43
N GLU A 120 -6.27 2.20 -18.14
CA GLU A 120 -5.88 1.28 -17.07
C GLU A 120 -6.96 0.28 -16.66
N GLY A 121 -8.18 0.40 -17.23
CA GLY A 121 -9.24 -0.61 -17.08
C GLY A 121 -10.07 -0.49 -15.80
N GLY A 122 -10.14 0.69 -15.18
CA GLY A 122 -10.91 0.96 -13.96
C GLY A 122 -11.83 2.17 -14.06
N HIS A 123 -12.41 2.58 -12.92
CA HIS A 123 -13.00 3.91 -12.77
C HIS A 123 -11.88 4.95 -12.79
N PHE A 124 -11.95 5.90 -13.67
CA PHE A 124 -10.84 6.78 -13.99
C PHE A 124 -11.14 8.26 -13.70
N VAL A 125 -10.09 9.07 -13.64
CA VAL A 125 -10.20 10.50 -13.38
C VAL A 125 -10.40 11.27 -14.69
N GLU A 126 -11.37 12.16 -14.72
CA GLU A 126 -11.54 13.17 -15.76
C GLU A 126 -11.41 14.58 -15.19
N PHE A 127 -10.82 15.47 -15.96
CA PHE A 127 -10.67 16.90 -15.64
C PHE A 127 -10.42 17.69 -16.92
N ASP A 128 -10.74 18.99 -16.91
CA ASP A 128 -10.47 19.87 -18.05
C ASP A 128 -9.01 20.35 -18.03
N SER A 129 -8.19 19.76 -18.88
CA SER A 129 -6.76 20.07 -19.01
C SER A 129 -6.45 21.40 -19.71
N THR A 130 -7.44 22.10 -20.25
CA THR A 130 -7.27 23.42 -20.91
C THR A 130 -7.29 24.57 -19.92
N LEU A 131 -7.77 24.32 -18.70
CA LEU A 131 -7.89 25.29 -17.62
C LEU A 131 -6.56 25.46 -16.85
N SER A 132 -6.50 26.50 -16.03
CA SER A 132 -5.42 26.63 -15.03
C SER A 132 -5.42 25.44 -14.05
N ILE A 133 -4.28 25.14 -13.45
CA ILE A 133 -4.14 24.00 -12.51
C ILE A 133 -5.24 24.00 -11.44
N GLY A 134 -5.55 25.18 -10.88
CA GLY A 134 -6.56 25.29 -9.83
C GLY A 134 -8.00 25.06 -10.33
N GLU A 135 -8.31 25.49 -11.53
CA GLU A 135 -9.63 25.30 -12.17
C GLU A 135 -9.77 23.86 -12.67
N ALA A 136 -8.73 23.32 -13.31
CA ALA A 136 -8.66 21.92 -13.72
C ALA A 136 -8.86 20.97 -12.54
N ALA A 137 -8.21 21.24 -11.41
CA ALA A 137 -8.39 20.46 -10.18
C ALA A 137 -9.84 20.54 -9.65
N LYS A 138 -10.49 21.69 -9.74
CA LYS A 138 -11.92 21.83 -9.35
C LYS A 138 -12.86 21.12 -10.28
N SER A 139 -12.53 20.96 -11.57
CA SER A 139 -13.32 20.18 -12.52
C SER A 139 -13.14 18.67 -12.35
N ALA A 140 -12.14 18.24 -11.60
CA ALA A 140 -11.76 16.84 -11.46
C ALA A 140 -12.82 15.99 -10.77
N HIS A 141 -13.11 14.83 -11.35
CA HIS A 141 -14.03 13.84 -10.81
C HIS A 141 -13.66 12.44 -11.30
N TYR A 142 -14.13 11.42 -10.59
CA TYR A 142 -14.07 10.06 -11.10
C TYR A 142 -15.22 9.80 -12.07
N THR A 143 -14.95 9.02 -13.11
CA THR A 143 -15.93 8.58 -14.11
C THR A 143 -16.03 7.07 -14.12
N CYS A 144 -17.25 6.55 -14.16
CA CYS A 144 -17.48 5.11 -14.21
C CYS A 144 -17.00 4.50 -15.53
N ALA A 145 -16.21 3.43 -15.48
CA ALA A 145 -15.76 2.71 -16.66
C ALA A 145 -16.92 2.14 -17.51
N SER A 146 -18.05 1.77 -16.88
CA SER A 146 -19.21 1.18 -17.55
C SER A 146 -20.24 2.24 -18.00
N CYS A 147 -20.89 2.94 -17.08
CA CYS A 147 -22.00 3.86 -17.41
C CYS A 147 -21.57 5.28 -17.78
N ARG A 148 -20.27 5.59 -17.66
CA ARG A 148 -19.67 6.90 -18.00
C ARG A 148 -20.24 8.09 -17.21
N LYS A 149 -20.91 7.86 -16.09
CA LYS A 149 -21.39 8.94 -15.23
C LYS A 149 -20.30 9.40 -14.28
N PRO A 150 -20.17 10.73 -14.07
CA PRO A 150 -19.22 11.30 -13.12
C PRO A 150 -19.66 11.08 -11.67
N TRP A 151 -18.67 11.04 -10.75
CA TRP A 151 -18.88 10.91 -9.32
C TRP A 151 -18.41 12.17 -8.59
N THR A 152 -19.15 12.62 -7.62
CA THR A 152 -18.65 13.58 -6.63
C THR A 152 -17.73 12.88 -5.64
N ASP A 153 -16.88 13.63 -4.93
CA ASP A 153 -16.07 13.05 -3.83
C ASP A 153 -16.92 12.40 -2.73
N ALA A 154 -18.12 12.95 -2.44
CA ALA A 154 -19.06 12.33 -1.51
C ALA A 154 -19.53 10.94 -2.00
N GLN A 155 -19.87 10.82 -3.28
CA GLN A 155 -20.24 9.54 -3.91
C GLN A 155 -19.06 8.57 -3.93
N ARG A 156 -17.83 9.06 -4.15
CA ARG A 156 -16.61 8.24 -4.06
C ARG A 156 -16.44 7.66 -2.66
N LEU A 157 -16.57 8.47 -1.62
CA LEU A 157 -16.45 8.02 -0.23
C LEU A 157 -17.53 7.00 0.15
N ASP A 158 -18.79 7.22 -0.26
CA ASP A 158 -19.87 6.25 -0.06
C ASP A 158 -19.56 4.92 -0.77
N SER A 159 -19.07 4.99 -2.01
CA SER A 159 -18.68 3.80 -2.78
C SER A 159 -17.51 3.04 -2.15
N LEU A 160 -16.52 3.72 -1.57
CA LEU A 160 -15.44 3.11 -0.81
C LEU A 160 -15.95 2.41 0.46
N ASP A 161 -16.85 3.05 1.21
CA ASP A 161 -17.48 2.43 2.40
C ASP A 161 -18.31 1.19 2.00
N ARG A 162 -19.04 1.24 0.90
CA ARG A 162 -19.75 0.09 0.34
C ARG A 162 -18.80 -1.03 -0.06
N ALA A 163 -17.68 -0.73 -0.73
CA ALA A 163 -16.66 -1.70 -1.09
C ALA A 163 -16.09 -2.39 0.15
N ALA A 164 -15.76 -1.63 1.20
CA ALA A 164 -15.21 -2.16 2.45
C ALA A 164 -16.15 -3.13 3.19
N ARG A 165 -17.46 -3.10 2.89
CA ARG A 165 -18.47 -4.01 3.46
C ARG A 165 -18.72 -5.28 2.62
N LEU A 166 -18.12 -5.37 1.44
CA LEU A 166 -18.20 -6.58 0.60
C LEU A 166 -17.35 -7.71 1.17
N GLU A 167 -17.57 -8.91 0.65
CA GLU A 167 -16.67 -10.03 0.89
C GLU A 167 -15.23 -9.66 0.53
N ASN A 168 -14.27 -10.09 1.33
CA ASN A 168 -12.87 -9.70 1.23
C ASN A 168 -12.65 -8.18 1.13
N HIS A 169 -13.53 -7.39 1.77
CA HIS A 169 -13.48 -5.92 1.73
C HIS A 169 -13.39 -5.33 0.33
N GLY A 170 -13.96 -6.01 -0.66
CA GLY A 170 -13.95 -5.60 -2.06
C GLY A 170 -12.63 -5.87 -2.80
N TYR A 171 -11.64 -6.48 -2.15
CA TYR A 171 -10.40 -6.85 -2.81
C TYR A 171 -10.57 -8.10 -3.68
N ILE A 172 -10.05 -8.04 -4.89
CA ILE A 172 -10.09 -9.12 -5.88
C ILE A 172 -8.67 -9.34 -6.38
N GLY A 173 -8.17 -10.56 -6.20
CA GLY A 173 -6.84 -10.99 -6.66
C GLY A 173 -6.85 -11.48 -8.10
N LYS A 174 -5.74 -11.34 -8.79
CA LYS A 174 -5.49 -11.95 -10.10
C LYS A 174 -5.10 -13.42 -9.98
N ARG A 175 -4.65 -13.84 -8.80
CA ARG A 175 -4.26 -15.20 -8.43
C ARG A 175 -4.81 -15.55 -7.04
N THR A 176 -4.96 -16.83 -6.77
CA THR A 176 -5.35 -17.36 -5.46
C THR A 176 -4.14 -17.49 -4.53
N GLU A 177 -4.37 -17.60 -3.22
CA GLU A 177 -3.31 -17.88 -2.25
C GLU A 177 -2.59 -19.20 -2.52
N ASP A 178 -3.31 -20.23 -2.98
CA ASP A 178 -2.71 -21.53 -3.32
C ASP A 178 -1.71 -21.40 -4.49
N GLU A 179 -2.03 -20.60 -5.51
CA GLU A 179 -1.16 -20.35 -6.66
C GLU A 179 0.09 -19.58 -6.29
N THR A 180 0.05 -18.81 -5.21
CA THR A 180 1.17 -17.94 -4.76
C THR A 180 1.92 -18.52 -3.57
N GLY A 181 1.56 -19.74 -3.12
CA GLY A 181 2.18 -20.34 -1.94
C GLY A 181 1.89 -19.59 -0.64
N GLY A 182 0.70 -18.95 -0.56
CA GLY A 182 0.25 -18.22 0.63
C GLY A 182 0.72 -16.77 0.69
N ILE A 183 1.22 -16.21 -0.41
CA ILE A 183 1.59 -14.78 -0.48
C ILE A 183 0.38 -13.96 -0.92
N VAL A 184 -0.20 -13.21 0.01
CA VAL A 184 -1.21 -12.19 -0.28
C VAL A 184 -0.52 -10.87 -0.56
N SER A 185 -0.84 -10.23 -1.67
CA SER A 185 -0.31 -8.92 -2.03
C SER A 185 -1.43 -7.97 -2.42
N ILE A 186 -1.37 -6.76 -1.90
CA ILE A 186 -2.44 -5.75 -2.03
C ILE A 186 -1.84 -4.46 -2.57
N HIS A 187 -2.48 -3.89 -3.59
CA HIS A 187 -2.20 -2.54 -4.05
C HIS A 187 -3.19 -1.55 -3.40
N TYR A 188 -2.64 -0.51 -2.77
CA TYR A 188 -3.43 0.53 -2.10
C TYR A 188 -3.08 1.91 -2.68
N PRO A 189 -3.72 2.33 -3.79
CA PRO A 189 -3.48 3.64 -4.39
C PRO A 189 -4.08 4.78 -3.53
N THR A 190 -3.53 5.98 -3.65
CA THR A 190 -4.02 7.18 -2.96
C THR A 190 -5.51 7.45 -3.20
N ALA A 191 -6.06 7.02 -4.34
CA ALA A 191 -7.48 7.12 -4.66
C ALA A 191 -8.41 6.44 -3.64
N LEU A 192 -7.93 5.44 -2.91
CA LEU A 192 -8.68 4.74 -1.84
C LEU A 192 -8.65 5.50 -0.51
N SER A 193 -7.82 6.52 -0.36
CA SER A 193 -7.75 7.30 0.87
C SER A 193 -8.98 8.20 1.02
N PRO A 194 -9.72 8.15 2.14
CA PRO A 194 -10.81 9.09 2.40
C PRO A 194 -10.32 10.51 2.72
N MET A 195 -9.02 10.67 3.00
CA MET A 195 -8.41 11.95 3.37
C MET A 195 -7.98 12.79 2.16
N VAL A 196 -7.91 12.19 0.97
CA VAL A 196 -7.45 12.84 -0.26
C VAL A 196 -8.62 13.06 -1.21
N LYS A 197 -8.76 14.28 -1.72
CA LYS A 197 -9.80 14.62 -2.72
C LYS A 197 -9.29 14.34 -4.14
N THR A 198 -10.20 14.06 -5.06
CA THR A 198 -9.87 13.91 -6.48
C THR A 198 -9.16 15.15 -7.03
N ALA A 199 -9.58 16.34 -6.61
CA ALA A 199 -8.92 17.60 -6.94
C ALA A 199 -7.43 17.66 -6.54
N ASP A 200 -7.06 17.10 -5.37
CA ASP A 200 -5.68 17.10 -4.88
C ASP A 200 -4.78 16.20 -5.74
N ILE A 201 -5.31 15.05 -6.17
CA ILE A 201 -4.61 14.11 -7.05
C ILE A 201 -4.32 14.79 -8.40
N VAL A 202 -5.33 15.44 -9.01
CA VAL A 202 -5.19 16.13 -10.29
C VAL A 202 -4.26 17.34 -10.17
N ALA A 203 -4.38 18.15 -9.11
CA ALA A 203 -3.49 19.28 -8.89
C ALA A 203 -2.02 18.84 -8.75
N LYS A 204 -1.77 17.73 -8.05
CA LYS A 204 -0.42 17.16 -7.94
C LYS A 204 0.09 16.67 -9.28
N PHE A 205 -0.70 15.91 -10.03
CA PHE A 205 -0.35 15.44 -11.37
C PHE A 205 0.05 16.59 -12.30
N LEU A 206 -0.81 17.62 -12.41
CA LEU A 206 -0.58 18.76 -13.30
C LEU A 206 0.68 19.55 -12.98
N ARG A 207 1.10 19.58 -11.71
CA ARG A 207 2.35 20.24 -11.32
C ARG A 207 3.60 19.47 -11.72
N VAL A 208 3.50 18.14 -11.81
CA VAL A 208 4.67 17.27 -11.97
C VAL A 208 4.76 16.56 -13.32
N LYS A 209 3.69 16.58 -14.12
CA LYS A 209 3.60 15.80 -15.38
C LYS A 209 4.72 16.08 -16.39
N ASP A 210 5.28 17.28 -16.38
CA ASP A 210 6.34 17.70 -17.30
C ASP A 210 7.75 17.50 -16.73
N THR A 211 7.88 17.01 -15.49
CA THR A 211 9.16 16.75 -14.84
C THR A 211 9.33 15.24 -14.58
N PRO A 212 10.14 14.51 -15.35
CA PRO A 212 10.21 13.04 -15.29
C PRO A 212 10.48 12.45 -13.89
N SER A 213 11.37 13.05 -13.10
CA SER A 213 11.68 12.59 -11.73
C SER A 213 10.51 12.77 -10.77
N GLU A 214 9.78 13.89 -10.87
CA GLU A 214 8.61 14.16 -10.03
C GLU A 214 7.40 13.36 -10.49
N LEU A 215 7.24 13.16 -11.81
CA LEU A 215 6.20 12.27 -12.35
C LEU A 215 6.39 10.84 -11.87
N LYS A 216 7.64 10.34 -11.82
CA LYS A 216 7.93 9.03 -11.23
C LYS A 216 7.46 8.94 -9.78
N THR A 217 7.70 9.99 -8.98
CA THR A 217 7.22 10.06 -7.59
C THR A 217 5.70 10.07 -7.51
N PHE A 218 5.02 10.76 -8.43
CA PHE A 218 3.56 10.73 -8.51
C PHE A 218 3.04 9.33 -8.84
N VAL A 219 3.60 8.69 -9.86
CA VAL A 219 3.19 7.33 -10.26
C VAL A 219 3.35 6.33 -9.12
N SER A 220 4.44 6.39 -8.37
CA SER A 220 4.71 5.44 -7.29
C SER A 220 3.96 5.72 -5.99
N GLY A 221 3.55 6.95 -5.72
CA GLY A 221 2.96 7.33 -4.42
C GLY A 221 1.52 7.81 -4.47
N TRP A 222 0.99 8.20 -5.64
CA TRP A 222 -0.33 8.83 -5.76
C TRP A 222 -1.30 8.10 -6.69
N ARG A 223 -0.78 7.36 -7.63
CA ARG A 223 -1.55 6.61 -8.63
C ARG A 223 -1.98 5.21 -8.19
#